data_ebb4b54c34c46935060f2454166603bf
#
_entry.id   ebb4b54c34c46935060f2454166603bf
#
_cell.length_a   1.000
_cell.length_b   1.000
_cell.length_c   1.000
_cell.angle_alpha   90.00
_cell.angle_beta   90.00
_cell.angle_gamma   90.00
#
_symmetry.space_group_name_H-M   'P 1'
#
loop_
_entity.id
_entity.type
_entity.pdbx_description
1 polymer ?
#
loop_
_entity_poly.entity_id
_entity_poly.type
_entity_poly.pdbx_seq_one_letter_code
_entity_poly.pdbx_strand_id
1 'polypeptide(L)' 'MKTMKYFSATWCGPCKVFKPVMTEIASEGHSVEFIDIDQEQNKAQQYNVRSVPTVVIEEN' A
#
# COMPACT_ATOMS: atom_id res chain seq x y z
N MET A 1 6.60 -1.99 16.80
CA MET A 1 6.89 -2.46 15.45
C MET A 1 5.98 -1.77 14.46
N LYS A 2 6.54 -1.23 13.38
CA LYS A 2 5.74 -0.51 12.38
C LYS A 2 5.43 -1.42 11.21
N THR A 3 4.19 -1.37 10.75
CA THR A 3 3.74 -2.07 9.56
C THR A 3 3.20 -1.04 8.59
N MET A 4 3.59 -1.14 7.34
CA MET A 4 3.09 -0.26 6.29
C MET A 4 2.12 -1.03 5.41
N LYS A 5 0.97 -0.42 5.11
CA LYS A 5 0.02 -0.97 4.17
C LYS A 5 -0.02 -0.06 2.96
N TYR A 6 0.41 -0.58 1.83
CA TYR A 6 0.47 0.17 0.59
C TYR A 6 -0.71 -0.22 -0.30
N PHE A 7 -1.61 0.72 -0.49
CA PHE A 7 -2.81 0.52 -1.31
C PHE A 7 -2.56 1.03 -2.73
N SER A 8 -2.81 0.17 -3.70
CA SER A 8 -2.58 0.48 -5.10
C SER A 8 -3.66 -0.16 -5.97
N ALA A 9 -3.56 0.08 -7.29
CA ALA A 9 -4.45 -0.53 -8.26
C ALA A 9 -3.69 -0.70 -9.57
N THR A 10 -4.07 -1.71 -10.36
CA THR A 10 -3.40 -1.99 -11.62
C THR A 10 -3.58 -0.88 -12.65
N TRP A 11 -4.71 -0.15 -12.55
CA TRP A 11 -5.01 0.96 -13.47
C TRP A 11 -4.40 2.29 -13.03
N CYS A 12 -3.74 2.32 -11.89
CA CYS A 12 -3.22 3.55 -11.32
C CYS A 12 -1.83 3.86 -11.88
N GLY A 13 -1.72 4.90 -12.70
CA GLY A 13 -0.44 5.33 -13.27
C GLY A 13 0.59 5.70 -12.21
N PRO A 14 0.27 6.63 -11.28
CA PRO A 14 1.21 7.02 -10.22
C PRO A 14 1.65 5.85 -9.35
N CYS A 15 0.79 4.84 -9.16
CA CYS A 15 1.15 3.65 -8.39
C CYS A 15 2.30 2.88 -9.03
N LYS A 16 2.37 2.88 -10.35
CA LYS A 16 3.45 2.19 -11.07
C LYS A 16 4.81 2.82 -10.80
N VAL A 17 4.82 4.13 -10.60
CA VAL A 17 6.04 4.86 -10.24
C VAL A 17 6.37 4.68 -8.77
N PHE A 18 5.36 4.61 -7.93
CA PHE A 18 5.54 4.53 -6.49
C PHE A 18 5.88 3.12 -6.01
N LYS A 19 5.40 2.09 -6.72
CA LYS A 19 5.62 0.71 -6.31
C LYS A 19 7.11 0.33 -6.16
N PRO A 20 7.99 0.72 -7.08
CA PRO A 20 9.43 0.44 -6.89
C PRO A 20 9.99 1.03 -5.60
N VAL A 21 9.51 2.21 -5.21
CA VAL A 21 9.93 2.84 -3.96
C VAL A 21 9.51 1.97 -2.77
N MET A 22 8.28 1.49 -2.75
CA MET A 22 7.79 0.65 -1.67
C MET A 22 8.49 -0.70 -1.65
N THR A 23 8.81 -1.24 -2.83
CA THR A 23 9.56 -2.50 -2.93
C THR A 23 10.95 -2.34 -2.32
N GLU A 24 11.60 -1.21 -2.58
CA GLU A 24 12.91 -0.92 -2.01
C GLU A 24 12.84 -0.81 -0.48
N ILE A 25 11.81 -0.12 0.03
CA ILE A 25 11.60 0.00 1.47
C ILE A 25 11.42 -1.38 2.09
N ALA A 26 10.65 -2.24 1.45
CA ALA A 26 10.44 -3.62 1.94
C ALA A 26 11.76 -4.39 1.94
N SER A 27 12.59 -4.19 0.93
CA SER A 27 13.87 -4.91 0.83
C SER A 27 14.86 -4.46 1.91
N GLU A 28 14.64 -3.30 2.50
CA GLU A 28 15.49 -2.79 3.59
C GLU A 28 15.07 -3.32 4.96
N GLY A 29 14.13 -4.26 5.00
CA GLY A 29 13.74 -4.91 6.24
C GLY A 29 12.47 -4.34 6.88
N HIS A 30 11.82 -3.41 6.23
CA HIS A 30 10.55 -2.86 6.72
C HIS A 30 9.38 -3.77 6.33
N SER A 31 8.39 -3.85 7.21
CA SER A 31 7.20 -4.67 6.94
C SER A 31 6.25 -3.87 6.06
N VAL A 32 6.07 -4.32 4.83
CA VAL A 32 5.17 -3.66 3.86
C VAL A 32 4.20 -4.69 3.32
N GLU A 33 2.92 -4.38 3.45
CA GLU A 33 1.85 -5.20 2.87
C GLU A 33 1.35 -4.49 1.61
N PHE A 34 1.39 -5.19 0.48
CA PHE A 34 0.92 -4.65 -0.80
C PHE A 34 -0.53 -5.06 -1.00
N ILE A 35 -1.41 -4.07 -1.10
CA ILE A 35 -2.85 -4.31 -1.17
C ILE A 35 -3.40 -3.70 -2.46
N ASP A 36 -4.04 -4.54 -3.28
CA ASP A 36 -4.75 -4.10 -4.47
C ASP A 36 -6.19 -3.79 -4.06
N ILE A 37 -6.62 -2.54 -4.25
CA ILE A 37 -7.95 -2.11 -3.76
C ILE A 37 -9.09 -2.76 -4.52
N ASP A 38 -8.85 -3.25 -5.73
CA ASP A 38 -9.90 -3.95 -6.49
C ASP A 38 -10.08 -5.38 -6.02
N GLN A 39 -8.99 -6.02 -5.59
CA GLN A 39 -9.04 -7.39 -5.08
C GLN A 39 -9.39 -7.44 -3.61
N GLU A 40 -9.04 -6.41 -2.84
CA GLU A 40 -9.26 -6.39 -1.39
C GLU A 40 -10.06 -5.14 -1.01
N GLN A 41 -11.26 -5.04 -1.56
CA GLN A 41 -12.13 -3.89 -1.34
C GLN A 41 -12.48 -3.70 0.14
N ASN A 42 -12.61 -4.79 0.89
CA ASN A 42 -12.93 -4.72 2.31
C ASN A 42 -11.83 -4.01 3.09
N LYS A 43 -10.57 -4.28 2.76
CA LYS A 43 -9.46 -3.61 3.42
C LYS A 43 -9.42 -2.13 3.08
N ALA A 44 -9.68 -1.78 1.82
CA ALA A 44 -9.73 -0.38 1.42
C ALA A 44 -10.81 0.37 2.20
N GLN A 45 -11.98 -0.25 2.38
CA GLN A 45 -13.05 0.35 3.16
C GLN A 45 -12.69 0.46 4.63
N GLN A 46 -12.07 -0.57 5.17
CA GLN A 46 -11.67 -0.58 6.58
C GLN A 46 -10.74 0.57 6.93
N TYR A 47 -9.83 0.91 6.03
CA TYR A 47 -8.86 1.98 6.23
C TYR A 47 -9.31 3.30 5.61
N ASN A 48 -10.54 3.33 5.08
CA ASN A 48 -11.13 4.53 4.47
C ASN A 48 -10.27 5.07 3.33
N VAL A 49 -9.71 4.17 2.53
CA VAL A 49 -8.87 4.53 1.39
C VAL A 49 -9.76 4.85 0.21
N ARG A 50 -9.66 6.08 -0.31
CA ARG A 50 -10.49 6.57 -1.42
C ARG A 50 -9.71 6.87 -2.67
N SER A 51 -8.40 6.92 -2.57
CA SER A 51 -7.53 7.21 -3.69
C SER A 51 -6.26 6.39 -3.57
N VAL A 52 -5.57 6.21 -4.67
CA VAL A 52 -4.31 5.48 -4.71
C VAL A 52 -3.29 6.31 -5.47
N PRO A 53 -2.01 6.20 -5.14
CA PRO A 53 -1.45 5.36 -4.09
C PRO A 53 -1.71 5.93 -2.69
N THR A 54 -1.86 5.05 -1.71
CA THR A 54 -2.02 5.45 -0.31
C THR A 54 -1.18 4.52 0.55
N VAL A 55 -0.47 5.10 1.52
CA VAL A 55 0.30 4.33 2.48
C VAL A 55 -0.25 4.60 3.87
N VAL A 56 -0.59 3.54 4.58
CA VAL A 56 -1.02 3.62 5.98
C VAL A 56 0.07 2.99 6.83
N ILE A 57 0.53 3.73 7.82
CA ILE A 57 1.56 3.26 8.74
C ILE A 57 0.89 2.96 10.08
N GLU A 58 1.02 1.71 10.52
CA GLU A 58 0.49 1.29 11.79
C GLU A 58 1.63 0.93 12.72
N GLU A 59 1.49 1.30 13.98
CA GLU A 59 2.50 1.00 14.99
C GLU A 59 1.85 0.14 16.08
N ASN A 60 2.47 -1.00 16.35
CA ASN A 60 2.03 -1.94 17.38
C ASN A 60 2.93 -1.87 18.60
#